data_072c6b3f2db9bfc41b2457e98bcaad2f
#
_entry.id   072c6b3f2db9bfc41b2457e98bcaad2f
#
_cell.length_a   1.000
_cell.length_b   1.000
_cell.length_c   1.000
_cell.angle_alpha   90.00
_cell.angle_beta   90.00
_cell.angle_gamma   90.00
#
_symmetry.space_group_name_H-M   'P 1'
#
loop_
_entity.id
_entity.type
_entity.pdbx_description
1 polymer ?
#
loop_
_entity_poly.entity_id
_entity_poly.type
_entity_poly.pdbx_seq_one_letter_code
_entity_poly.pdbx_strand_id
1 'polypeptide(L)'
;MYSQHKKTRLYTEAPYTLGDIMTEVDDTYYERADAHIGLSNSQITNKVDHSKVSASFMFGAARFNAHLTATSWNNQKEFSEGKDEAIKYFVSEYRKMLVAHMDDYEENFNTYMGIKE
;
A
#
# COMPACT_ATOMS: atom_id res chain seq x y z
N MET A 1 -15.81 10.06 -0.34
CA MET A 1 -15.17 9.16 -1.29
C MET A 1 -14.79 7.85 -0.65
N TYR A 2 -14.09 7.88 0.42
CA TYR A 2 -13.72 6.67 1.14
C TYR A 2 -14.69 6.44 2.28
N SER A 3 -15.29 5.29 2.31
CA SER A 3 -16.37 5.04 3.27
C SER A 3 -16.30 3.65 3.91
N GLN A 4 -15.16 3.05 3.91
CA GLN A 4 -15.02 1.74 4.51
C GLN A 4 -14.96 1.83 6.01
N HIS A 5 -15.57 0.87 6.68
CA HIS A 5 -15.75 0.93 8.12
C HIS A 5 -15.33 -0.33 8.85
N LYS A 6 -14.70 -1.24 8.18
CA LYS A 6 -14.28 -2.49 8.81
C LYS A 6 -12.95 -2.29 9.51
N LYS A 7 -12.76 -3.02 10.58
CA LYS A 7 -11.48 -3.01 11.28
C LYS A 7 -10.39 -3.57 10.39
N THR A 8 -9.20 -3.02 10.54
CA THR A 8 -8.02 -3.57 9.91
C THR A 8 -7.54 -4.77 10.71
N ARG A 9 -7.37 -5.88 10.05
CA ARG A 9 -6.77 -7.06 10.66
C ARG A 9 -5.28 -7.03 10.43
N LEU A 10 -4.51 -7.25 11.47
CA LEU A 10 -3.07 -7.26 11.36
C LEU A 10 -2.61 -8.50 10.61
N TYR A 11 -1.59 -8.32 9.80
CA TYR A 11 -1.00 -9.40 9.04
C TYR A 11 -0.40 -10.49 9.95
N THR A 12 -0.16 -10.16 11.19
CA THR A 12 0.48 -11.06 12.16
C THR A 12 -0.40 -12.22 12.60
N GLU A 13 -1.69 -12.13 12.42
CA GLU A 13 -2.60 -13.17 12.85
C GLU A 13 -2.69 -14.27 11.81
N ALA A 14 -2.20 -15.45 12.15
CA ALA A 14 -2.29 -16.61 11.28
C ALA A 14 -3.32 -17.58 11.83
N PRO A 15 -4.01 -18.33 10.98
CA PRO A 15 -4.00 -18.22 9.54
C PRO A 15 -5.03 -17.21 9.06
N TYR A 16 -4.67 -16.40 8.11
CA TYR A 16 -5.64 -15.58 7.44
C TYR A 16 -5.29 -15.49 5.96
N THR A 17 -6.26 -15.12 5.16
CA THR A 17 -6.12 -15.09 3.72
C THR A 17 -5.90 -13.66 3.25
N LEU A 18 -5.43 -13.53 2.02
CA LEU A 18 -5.32 -12.21 1.40
C LEU A 18 -6.68 -11.51 1.37
N GLY A 19 -7.74 -12.26 1.11
CA GLY A 19 -9.09 -11.71 1.11
C GLY A 19 -9.47 -11.10 2.44
N ASP A 20 -9.08 -11.73 3.55
CA ASP A 20 -9.37 -11.21 4.89
C ASP A 20 -8.76 -9.83 5.08
N ILE A 21 -7.51 -9.65 4.66
CA ILE A 21 -6.81 -8.38 4.82
C ILE A 21 -7.39 -7.32 3.87
N MET A 22 -7.64 -7.72 2.62
CA MET A 22 -8.13 -6.79 1.60
C MET A 22 -9.49 -6.21 1.92
N THR A 23 -10.34 -6.98 2.61
CA THR A 23 -11.70 -6.54 2.88
C THR A 23 -11.87 -5.85 4.23
N GLU A 24 -10.85 -5.90 5.09
CA GLU A 24 -10.97 -5.30 6.41
C GLU A 24 -10.30 -3.94 6.44
N VAL A 25 -11.12 -2.92 6.24
CA VAL A 25 -10.69 -1.52 6.16
C VAL A 25 -11.39 -0.77 7.28
N ASP A 26 -10.63 -0.13 8.13
CA ASP A 26 -11.22 0.63 9.23
C ASP A 26 -11.63 2.04 8.78
N ASP A 27 -12.24 2.79 9.70
CA ASP A 27 -12.79 4.11 9.37
C ASP A 27 -11.73 5.12 8.92
N THR A 28 -10.49 4.94 9.32
CA THR A 28 -9.41 5.88 9.01
C THR A 28 -8.43 5.37 7.98
N TYR A 29 -8.73 4.22 7.37
CA TYR A 29 -7.84 3.62 6.36
C TYR A 29 -7.49 4.60 5.25
N TYR A 30 -8.50 5.20 4.66
CA TYR A 30 -8.28 6.12 3.53
C TYR A 30 -7.69 7.45 3.96
N GLU A 31 -7.93 7.87 5.20
CA GLU A 31 -7.28 9.05 5.75
C GLU A 31 -5.77 8.83 5.84
N ARG A 32 -5.35 7.64 6.29
CA ARG A 32 -3.93 7.30 6.34
C ARG A 32 -3.33 7.24 4.94
N ALA A 33 -4.04 6.62 4.00
CA ALA A 33 -3.57 6.56 2.61
C ALA A 33 -3.40 7.96 2.04
N ASP A 34 -4.37 8.83 2.26
CA ASP A 34 -4.30 10.22 1.79
C ASP A 34 -3.14 10.98 2.45
N ALA A 35 -2.86 10.69 3.71
CA ALA A 35 -1.73 11.32 4.40
C ALA A 35 -0.39 10.93 3.76
N HIS A 36 -0.24 9.68 3.37
CA HIS A 36 0.96 9.24 2.66
C HIS A 36 1.09 9.95 1.31
N ILE A 37 -0.01 10.07 0.58
CA ILE A 37 -0.01 10.77 -0.71
C ILE A 37 0.31 12.26 -0.50
N GLY A 38 -0.28 12.86 0.52
CA GLY A 38 -0.03 14.27 0.84
C GLY A 38 1.43 14.54 1.16
N LEU A 39 2.05 13.66 1.94
CA LEU A 39 3.47 13.79 2.24
C LEU A 39 4.30 13.66 0.96
N SER A 40 3.96 12.69 0.11
CA SER A 40 4.66 12.50 -1.15
C SER A 40 4.56 13.75 -2.02
N ASN A 41 3.38 14.32 -2.13
CA ASN A 41 3.19 15.55 -2.90
C ASN A 41 4.04 16.70 -2.34
N SER A 42 4.18 16.79 -1.04
CA SER A 42 4.98 17.83 -0.40
C SER A 42 6.47 17.71 -0.69
N GLN A 43 6.93 16.55 -1.11
CA GLN A 43 8.34 16.29 -1.40
C GLN A 43 8.72 16.63 -2.85
N ILE A 44 7.74 16.89 -3.69
CA ILE A 44 7.99 17.26 -5.09
C ILE A 44 8.44 18.73 -5.11
N THR A 45 9.62 18.98 -5.69
CA THR A 45 10.21 20.31 -5.76
C THR A 45 10.85 20.52 -7.13
N ASN A 46 11.51 21.65 -7.32
CA ASN A 46 12.29 21.92 -8.53
C ASN A 46 13.39 20.89 -8.77
N LYS A 47 13.89 20.29 -7.68
CA LYS A 47 15.05 19.39 -7.74
C LYS A 47 14.65 17.94 -7.55
N VAL A 48 13.43 17.67 -7.09
CA VAL A 48 12.96 16.33 -6.79
C VAL A 48 11.65 16.12 -7.52
N ASP A 49 11.68 15.37 -8.59
CA ASP A 49 10.49 15.14 -9.42
C ASP A 49 9.66 13.97 -8.91
N HIS A 50 8.54 13.75 -9.57
CA HIS A 50 7.59 12.70 -9.20
C HIS A 50 8.25 11.32 -9.13
N SER A 51 9.14 11.00 -10.06
CA SER A 51 9.73 9.67 -10.10
C SER A 51 10.64 9.40 -8.92
N LYS A 52 11.36 10.43 -8.47
CA LYS A 52 12.21 10.29 -7.28
C LYS A 52 11.38 10.08 -6.03
N VAL A 53 10.30 10.83 -5.90
CA VAL A 53 9.39 10.68 -4.75
C VAL A 53 8.73 9.30 -4.78
N SER A 54 8.29 8.85 -5.96
CA SER A 54 7.70 7.53 -6.10
C SER A 54 8.66 6.43 -5.65
N ALA A 55 9.91 6.52 -6.06
CA ALA A 55 10.91 5.52 -5.69
C ALA A 55 11.13 5.48 -4.18
N SER A 56 11.26 6.63 -3.55
CA SER A 56 11.45 6.67 -2.09
C SER A 56 10.21 6.24 -1.33
N PHE A 57 9.03 6.52 -1.86
CA PHE A 57 7.78 6.06 -1.26
C PHE A 57 7.73 4.53 -1.27
N MET A 58 8.05 3.92 -2.41
CA MET A 58 8.10 2.46 -2.50
C MET A 58 9.12 1.86 -1.53
N PHE A 59 10.29 2.48 -1.45
CA PHE A 59 11.31 2.00 -0.52
C PHE A 59 10.82 2.05 0.92
N GLY A 60 10.20 3.16 1.31
CA GLY A 60 9.66 3.33 2.65
C GLY A 60 8.58 2.31 2.97
N ALA A 61 7.66 2.10 2.03
CA ALA A 61 6.60 1.12 2.21
C ALA A 61 7.17 -0.29 2.37
N ALA A 62 8.15 -0.64 1.54
CA ALA A 62 8.76 -1.97 1.60
C ALA A 62 9.47 -2.19 2.93
N ARG A 63 10.20 -1.17 3.41
CA ARG A 63 10.89 -1.28 4.69
C ARG A 63 9.91 -1.40 5.85
N PHE A 64 8.85 -0.61 5.83
CA PHE A 64 7.83 -0.67 6.86
C PHE A 64 7.17 -2.05 6.89
N ASN A 65 6.85 -2.59 5.73
CA ASN A 65 6.22 -3.90 5.63
C ASN A 65 7.15 -5.03 6.06
N ALA A 66 8.45 -4.90 5.78
CA ALA A 66 9.43 -5.86 6.27
C ALA A 66 9.49 -5.85 7.80
N HIS A 67 9.45 -4.65 8.38
CA HIS A 67 9.44 -4.52 9.85
C HIS A 67 8.18 -5.14 10.44
N LEU A 68 7.03 -4.85 9.87
CA LEU A 68 5.77 -5.45 10.32
C LEU A 68 5.85 -6.97 10.30
N THR A 69 6.38 -7.53 9.21
CA THR A 69 6.54 -8.97 9.11
C THR A 69 7.46 -9.50 10.20
N ALA A 70 8.56 -8.83 10.44
CA ALA A 70 9.52 -9.25 11.48
C ALA A 70 8.87 -9.26 12.86
N THR A 71 8.02 -8.27 13.16
CA THR A 71 7.35 -8.23 14.45
C THR A 71 6.31 -9.32 14.64
N SER A 72 5.93 -10.00 13.55
CA SER A 72 4.93 -11.07 13.57
C SER A 72 5.48 -12.38 14.07
N TRP A 73 6.79 -12.53 14.12
CA TRP A 73 7.44 -13.78 14.44
C TRP A 73 8.27 -13.67 15.73
N ASN A 74 8.45 -14.81 16.39
CA ASN A 74 9.12 -14.84 17.68
C ASN A 74 10.64 -14.90 17.58
N ASN A 75 11.16 -15.37 16.43
CA ASN A 75 12.60 -15.54 16.26
C ASN A 75 12.97 -15.55 14.78
N GLN A 76 14.27 -15.51 14.52
CA GLN A 76 14.79 -15.46 13.16
C GLN A 76 14.39 -16.65 12.32
N LYS A 77 14.35 -17.84 12.92
CA LYS A 77 14.03 -19.06 12.19
C LYS A 77 12.60 -19.00 11.65
N GLU A 78 11.66 -18.62 12.50
CA GLU A 78 10.26 -18.49 12.09
C GLU A 78 10.10 -17.44 11.01
N PHE A 79 10.78 -16.30 11.18
CA PHE A 79 10.77 -15.24 10.17
C PHE A 79 11.27 -15.77 8.83
N SER A 80 12.40 -16.48 8.86
CA SER A 80 13.00 -17.03 7.65
C SER A 80 12.06 -17.99 6.93
N GLU A 81 11.32 -18.78 7.69
CA GLU A 81 10.37 -19.75 7.13
C GLU A 81 9.13 -19.06 6.55
N GLY A 82 8.71 -17.93 7.11
CA GLY A 82 7.53 -17.22 6.66
C GLY A 82 7.81 -16.12 5.63
N LYS A 83 9.07 -15.84 5.36
CA LYS A 83 9.47 -14.69 4.55
C LYS A 83 8.88 -14.72 3.14
N ASP A 84 8.97 -15.86 2.47
CA ASP A 84 8.51 -15.92 1.08
C ASP A 84 7.01 -15.73 0.94
N GLU A 85 6.24 -16.27 1.88
CA GLU A 85 4.78 -16.04 1.86
C GLU A 85 4.44 -14.58 2.11
N ALA A 86 5.18 -13.93 2.99
CA ALA A 86 4.98 -12.50 3.24
C ALA A 86 5.26 -11.69 1.99
N ILE A 87 6.35 -12.00 1.29
CA ILE A 87 6.70 -11.30 0.05
C ILE A 87 5.59 -11.49 -0.98
N LYS A 88 5.12 -12.72 -1.16
CA LYS A 88 4.03 -12.99 -2.10
C LYS A 88 2.78 -12.21 -1.74
N TYR A 89 2.46 -12.13 -0.46
CA TYR A 89 1.31 -11.37 -0.01
C TYR A 89 1.43 -9.89 -0.43
N PHE A 90 2.53 -9.24 -0.05
CA PHE A 90 2.67 -7.80 -0.33
C PHE A 90 2.73 -7.50 -1.82
N VAL A 91 3.42 -8.32 -2.59
CA VAL A 91 3.52 -8.12 -4.03
C VAL A 91 2.14 -8.29 -4.68
N SER A 92 1.40 -9.31 -4.28
CA SER A 92 0.06 -9.55 -4.81
C SER A 92 -0.90 -8.41 -4.46
N GLU A 93 -0.86 -7.93 -3.22
CA GLU A 93 -1.72 -6.83 -2.78
C GLU A 93 -1.39 -5.55 -3.52
N TYR A 94 -0.11 -5.24 -3.66
CA TYR A 94 0.30 -4.07 -4.41
C TYR A 94 -0.18 -4.14 -5.86
N ARG A 95 -0.02 -5.31 -6.49
CA ARG A 95 -0.45 -5.49 -7.87
C ARG A 95 -1.94 -5.22 -8.03
N LYS A 96 -2.76 -5.78 -7.13
CA LYS A 96 -4.21 -5.57 -7.19
C LYS A 96 -4.57 -4.10 -7.10
N MET A 97 -3.95 -3.40 -6.16
CA MET A 97 -4.23 -1.99 -5.96
C MET A 97 -3.77 -1.16 -7.16
N LEU A 98 -2.59 -1.45 -7.67
CA LEU A 98 -2.07 -0.71 -8.81
C LEU A 98 -2.92 -0.93 -10.06
N VAL A 99 -3.33 -2.16 -10.31
CA VAL A 99 -4.22 -2.45 -11.44
C VAL A 99 -5.51 -1.65 -11.32
N ALA A 100 -6.12 -1.66 -10.14
CA ALA A 100 -7.38 -0.94 -9.95
C ALA A 100 -7.21 0.57 -10.19
N HIS A 101 -6.12 1.14 -9.71
CA HIS A 101 -5.85 2.57 -9.92
C HIS A 101 -5.51 2.89 -11.37
N MET A 102 -4.76 2.01 -12.04
CA MET A 102 -4.46 2.21 -13.44
C MET A 102 -5.71 2.15 -14.31
N ASP A 103 -6.61 1.21 -14.00
CA ASP A 103 -7.88 1.11 -14.72
C ASP A 103 -8.73 2.36 -14.50
N ASP A 104 -8.74 2.88 -13.29
CA ASP A 104 -9.46 4.11 -12.98
C ASP A 104 -8.90 5.30 -13.75
N TYR A 105 -7.58 5.43 -13.81
CA TYR A 105 -6.95 6.50 -14.56
C TYR A 105 -7.15 6.34 -16.07
N GLU A 106 -7.19 5.12 -16.55
CA GLU A 106 -7.46 4.87 -17.95
C GLU A 106 -8.87 5.36 -18.33
N GLU A 107 -9.85 5.02 -17.50
CA GLU A 107 -11.24 5.40 -17.75
C GLU A 107 -11.47 6.90 -17.61
N ASN A 108 -10.77 7.54 -16.68
CA ASN A 108 -10.99 8.94 -16.35
C ASN A 108 -9.80 9.84 -16.68
N PHE A 109 -8.99 9.42 -17.62
CA PHE A 109 -7.71 10.07 -17.90
C PHE A 109 -7.83 11.57 -18.13
N ASN A 110 -8.72 11.96 -19.02
CA ASN A 110 -8.86 13.39 -19.36
C ASN A 110 -9.32 14.22 -18.18
N THR A 111 -10.25 13.66 -17.40
CA THR A 111 -10.74 14.35 -16.21
C THR A 111 -9.62 14.55 -15.18
N TYR A 112 -8.87 13.49 -14.89
CA TYR A 112 -7.83 13.55 -13.86
C TYR A 112 -6.64 14.39 -14.29
N MET A 113 -6.33 14.40 -15.59
CA MET A 113 -5.20 15.17 -16.11
C MET A 113 -5.56 16.59 -16.51
N GLY A 114 -6.83 16.98 -16.33
CA GLY A 114 -7.28 18.32 -16.65
C GLY A 114 -7.31 18.62 -18.14
N ILE A 115 -7.53 17.61 -18.97
CA ILE A 115 -7.58 17.78 -20.41
C ILE A 115 -9.01 18.02 -20.83
N LYS A 116 -9.23 19.10 -21.57
CA LYS A 116 -10.55 19.39 -22.10
C LYS A 116 -10.78 18.62 -23.39
N GLU A 117 -11.99 18.11 -23.56
CA GLU A 117 -12.37 17.39 -24.74
C GLU A 117 -13.12 18.27 -25.73
#